data_7b92625bb249a7249e817a476fa4cf1a
#
_entry.id   7b92625bb249a7249e817a476fa4cf1a
#
_cell.length_a   1.000
_cell.length_b   1.000
_cell.length_c   1.000
_cell.angle_alpha   90.00
_cell.angle_beta   90.00
_cell.angle_gamma   90.00
#
_symmetry.space_group_name_H-M   'P 1'
#
loop_
_entity.id
_entity.type
_entity.pdbx_description
1 polymer ?
#
loop_
_entity_poly.entity_id
_entity_poly.type
_entity_poly.pdbx_seq_one_letter_code
_entity_poly.pdbx_strand_id
1 'polypeptide(L)'
;MSRFSTLKKHLGFKAALAVYIKLKTKKLEGIKVNGLQHPFKMRNNPYDYATFEEVILQQTYDVPLNFSPKNIIDGGGNIGLTACYFATKYPGASIVSIEPDDDNFNVLNDNIKHYSNISAIKAGIW
;
A
#
# COMPACT_ATOMS: atom_id res chain seq x y z
N MET A 1 -2.76 -14.62 18.44
CA MET A 1 -3.09 -15.09 17.07
C MET A 1 -1.80 -15.15 16.25
N SER A 2 -1.59 -16.23 15.51
CA SER A 2 -0.40 -16.34 14.65
C SER A 2 -0.49 -15.37 13.48
N ARG A 3 0.68 -15.03 12.90
CA ARG A 3 0.72 -14.15 11.71
C ARG A 3 -0.10 -14.72 10.55
N PHE A 4 -0.03 -16.05 10.34
CA PHE A 4 -0.84 -16.69 9.30
C PHE A 4 -2.35 -16.59 9.58
N SER A 5 -2.77 -16.77 10.83
CA SER A 5 -4.18 -16.61 11.21
C SER A 5 -4.69 -15.20 10.95
N THR A 6 -3.88 -14.19 11.25
CA THR A 6 -4.21 -12.79 10.96
C THR A 6 -4.35 -12.57 9.45
N LEU A 7 -3.39 -13.01 8.66
CA LEU A 7 -3.45 -12.91 7.20
C LEU A 7 -4.69 -13.60 6.64
N LYS A 8 -4.97 -14.83 7.09
CA LYS A 8 -6.12 -15.62 6.63
C LYS A 8 -7.45 -14.90 6.92
N LYS A 9 -7.57 -14.30 8.11
CA LYS A 9 -8.77 -13.56 8.49
C LYS A 9 -9.08 -12.40 7.54
N HIS A 10 -8.05 -11.68 7.11
CA HIS A 10 -8.21 -10.47 6.29
C HIS A 10 -8.14 -10.70 4.78
N LEU A 11 -7.34 -11.67 4.33
CA LEU A 11 -7.06 -11.90 2.91
C LEU A 11 -7.73 -13.16 2.32
N GLY A 12 -8.25 -14.03 3.18
CA GLY A 12 -8.67 -15.36 2.77
C GLY A 12 -7.49 -16.33 2.65
N PHE A 13 -7.77 -17.62 2.49
CA PHE A 13 -6.75 -18.67 2.58
C PHE A 13 -5.66 -18.56 1.50
N LYS A 14 -6.05 -18.44 0.22
CA LYS A 14 -5.09 -18.46 -0.91
C LYS A 14 -4.13 -17.27 -0.85
N ALA A 15 -4.67 -16.06 -0.70
CA ALA A 15 -3.85 -14.85 -0.62
C ALA A 15 -2.98 -14.84 0.65
N ALA A 16 -3.54 -15.27 1.79
CA ALA A 16 -2.79 -15.39 3.03
C ALA A 16 -1.60 -16.34 2.91
N LEU A 17 -1.79 -17.50 2.27
CA LEU A 17 -0.72 -18.47 2.06
C LEU A 17 0.39 -17.89 1.18
N ALA A 18 0.03 -17.23 0.08
CA ALA A 18 0.98 -16.60 -0.82
C ALA A 18 1.80 -15.52 -0.10
N VAL A 19 1.15 -14.64 0.64
CA VAL A 19 1.82 -13.59 1.43
C VAL A 19 2.70 -14.20 2.52
N TYR A 20 2.20 -15.21 3.22
CA TYR A 20 2.94 -15.88 4.29
C TYR A 20 4.24 -16.52 3.78
N ILE A 21 4.19 -17.19 2.62
CA ILE A 21 5.37 -17.78 1.98
C ILE A 21 6.38 -16.67 1.63
N LYS A 22 5.92 -15.55 1.07
CA LYS A 22 6.80 -14.41 0.75
C LYS A 22 7.45 -13.83 2.01
N LEU A 23 6.71 -13.71 3.10
CA LEU A 23 7.25 -13.26 4.38
C LEU A 23 8.31 -14.22 4.93
N LYS A 24 8.07 -15.53 4.84
CA LYS A 24 9.01 -16.54 5.31
C LYS A 24 10.27 -16.61 4.46
N THR A 25 10.15 -16.48 3.16
CA THR A 25 11.27 -16.53 2.22
C THR A 25 11.95 -15.18 2.03
N LYS A 26 11.42 -14.12 2.62
CA LYS A 26 11.89 -12.73 2.48
C LYS A 26 11.90 -12.23 1.02
N LYS A 27 11.11 -12.84 0.17
CA LYS A 27 10.90 -12.43 -1.23
C LYS A 27 9.66 -11.55 -1.32
N LEU A 28 9.82 -10.29 -0.89
CA LEU A 28 8.72 -9.36 -0.66
C LEU A 28 8.43 -8.47 -1.89
N GLU A 29 8.47 -9.06 -3.07
CA GLU A 29 8.11 -8.43 -4.34
C GLU A 29 6.93 -9.15 -4.98
N GLY A 30 6.20 -8.44 -5.84
CA GLY A 30 5.06 -9.01 -6.56
C GLY A 30 3.96 -9.51 -5.62
N ILE A 31 3.71 -8.82 -4.51
CA ILE A 31 2.67 -9.20 -3.55
C ILE A 31 1.32 -8.74 -4.08
N LYS A 32 0.42 -9.70 -4.30
CA LYS A 32 -0.95 -9.44 -4.78
C LYS A 32 -1.93 -9.56 -3.64
N VAL A 33 -2.79 -8.56 -3.49
CA VAL A 33 -3.88 -8.55 -2.53
C VAL A 33 -5.13 -7.95 -3.17
N ASN A 34 -6.29 -8.35 -2.68
CA ASN A 34 -7.53 -7.68 -3.04
C ASN A 34 -7.50 -6.24 -2.50
N GLY A 35 -8.05 -5.31 -3.24
CA GLY A 35 -8.05 -3.88 -2.88
C GLY A 35 -6.90 -3.08 -3.46
N LEU A 36 -5.90 -3.72 -4.09
CA LEU A 36 -4.89 -3.06 -4.90
C LEU A 36 -4.94 -3.56 -6.34
N GLN A 37 -4.95 -2.62 -7.27
CA GLN A 37 -5.02 -2.94 -8.72
C GLN A 37 -3.77 -3.67 -9.21
N HIS A 38 -2.61 -3.33 -8.67
CA HIS A 38 -1.32 -3.90 -9.08
C HIS A 38 -0.59 -4.52 -7.90
N PRO A 39 0.30 -5.49 -8.16
CA PRO A 39 1.19 -6.03 -7.12
C PRO A 39 2.07 -4.94 -6.53
N PHE A 40 2.48 -5.12 -5.29
CA PHE A 40 3.38 -4.21 -4.60
C PHE A 40 4.59 -4.94 -4.05
N LYS A 41 5.58 -4.17 -3.61
CA LYS A 41 6.73 -4.67 -2.86
C LYS A 41 6.85 -3.95 -1.53
N MET A 42 7.50 -4.61 -0.59
CA MET A 42 7.90 -4.00 0.68
C MET A 42 9.27 -4.55 1.09
N ARG A 43 9.95 -3.84 1.97
CA ARG A 43 11.24 -4.28 2.51
C ARG A 43 11.00 -5.20 3.70
N ASN A 44 12.00 -6.04 3.98
CA ASN A 44 11.96 -6.94 5.14
C ASN A 44 12.33 -6.18 6.43
N ASN A 45 11.43 -5.34 6.90
CA ASN A 45 11.57 -4.62 8.16
C ASN A 45 10.20 -4.43 8.84
N PRO A 46 10.17 -4.17 10.16
CA PRO A 46 8.91 -4.05 10.89
C PRO A 46 8.07 -2.83 10.49
N TYR A 47 8.68 -1.77 9.96
CA TYR A 47 7.96 -0.55 9.57
C TYR A 47 7.12 -0.78 8.32
N ASP A 48 7.68 -1.41 7.30
CA ASP A 48 6.95 -1.74 6.07
C ASP A 48 5.83 -2.75 6.36
N TYR A 49 6.10 -3.74 7.23
CA TYR A 49 5.06 -4.69 7.63
C TYR A 49 3.94 -4.00 8.41
N ALA A 50 4.25 -3.06 9.30
CA ALA A 50 3.24 -2.28 10.01
C ALA A 50 2.37 -1.46 9.06
N THR A 51 2.99 -0.84 8.04
CA THR A 51 2.25 -0.13 6.99
C THR A 51 1.33 -1.06 6.21
N PHE A 52 1.80 -2.25 5.86
CA PHE A 52 0.98 -3.27 5.21
C PHE A 52 -0.21 -3.69 6.10
N GLU A 53 0.02 -3.93 7.38
CA GLU A 53 -1.07 -4.24 8.33
C GLU A 53 -2.11 -3.12 8.37
N GLU A 54 -1.66 -1.90 8.55
CA GLU A 54 -2.54 -0.73 8.68
C GLU A 54 -3.39 -0.51 7.43
N VAL A 55 -2.76 -0.45 6.27
CA VAL A 55 -3.43 -0.07 5.03
C VAL A 55 -4.23 -1.22 4.45
N ILE A 56 -3.67 -2.42 4.42
CA ILE A 56 -4.24 -3.56 3.69
C ILE A 56 -5.06 -4.47 4.60
N LEU A 57 -4.54 -4.85 5.76
CA LEU A 57 -5.24 -5.80 6.62
C LEU A 57 -6.33 -5.11 7.45
N GLN A 58 -6.01 -4.01 8.10
CA GLN A 58 -6.94 -3.27 8.95
C GLN A 58 -7.83 -2.32 8.16
N GLN A 59 -7.46 -2.00 6.91
CA GLN A 59 -8.20 -1.09 6.04
C GLN A 59 -8.50 0.26 6.73
N THR A 60 -7.52 0.82 7.40
CA THR A 60 -7.64 2.04 8.21
C THR A 60 -8.17 3.23 7.40
N TYR A 61 -7.89 3.27 6.10
CA TYR A 61 -8.31 4.35 5.21
C TYR A 61 -9.62 4.06 4.48
N ASP A 62 -10.31 2.97 4.81
CA ASP A 62 -11.63 2.66 4.26
C ASP A 62 -12.72 3.42 5.04
N VAL A 63 -12.76 4.73 4.83
CA VAL A 63 -13.74 5.63 5.43
C VAL A 63 -14.87 5.90 4.45
N PRO A 64 -16.14 5.86 4.90
CA PRO A 64 -17.25 6.20 4.02
C PRO A 64 -17.23 7.69 3.69
N LEU A 65 -17.28 8.00 2.39
CA LEU A 65 -17.41 9.36 1.89
C LEU A 65 -18.77 9.50 1.19
N ASN A 66 -19.37 10.68 1.32
CA ASN A 66 -20.63 11.03 0.61
C ASN A 66 -20.38 11.71 -0.75
N PHE A 67 -19.15 11.65 -1.24
CA PHE A 67 -18.73 12.20 -2.53
C PHE A 67 -17.61 11.35 -3.11
N SER A 68 -17.37 11.47 -4.42
CA SER A 68 -16.21 10.87 -5.09
C SER A 68 -15.08 11.89 -5.17
N PRO A 69 -13.95 11.67 -4.48
CA PRO A 69 -12.83 12.61 -4.54
C PRO A 69 -12.24 12.67 -5.95
N LYS A 70 -11.86 13.87 -6.38
CA LYS A 70 -11.19 14.11 -7.67
C LYS A 70 -9.70 14.34 -7.50
N ASN A 71 -9.30 14.85 -6.35
CA ASN A 71 -7.90 15.11 -6.02
C ASN A 71 -7.64 14.64 -4.59
N ILE A 72 -6.56 13.89 -4.42
CA ILE A 72 -6.15 13.35 -3.12
C ILE A 72 -4.68 13.71 -2.91
N ILE A 73 -4.38 14.27 -1.75
CA ILE A 73 -3.01 14.50 -1.31
C ILE A 73 -2.70 13.52 -0.19
N ASP A 74 -1.67 12.71 -0.41
CA ASP A 74 -1.17 11.73 0.55
C ASP A 74 0.11 12.29 1.17
N GLY A 75 -0.01 12.87 2.35
CA GLY A 75 1.11 13.43 3.09
C GLY A 75 1.83 12.37 3.91
N GLY A 76 3.13 12.19 3.66
CA GLY A 76 3.88 11.09 4.26
C GLY A 76 3.58 9.77 3.55
N GLY A 77 3.85 9.71 2.25
CA GLY A 77 3.49 8.57 1.39
C GLY A 77 4.14 7.24 1.73
N ASN A 78 5.23 7.27 2.51
CA ASN A 78 5.95 6.08 2.93
C ASN A 78 6.30 5.18 1.73
N ILE A 79 5.95 3.90 1.74
CA ILE A 79 6.19 2.98 0.60
C ILE A 79 5.10 3.00 -0.47
N GLY A 80 4.12 3.87 -0.37
CA GLY A 80 3.10 4.11 -1.40
C GLY A 80 1.84 3.26 -1.30
N LEU A 81 1.64 2.45 -0.26
CA LEU A 81 0.46 1.58 -0.15
C LEU A 81 -0.83 2.36 0.00
N THR A 82 -0.83 3.47 0.74
CA THR A 82 -2.00 4.35 0.89
C THR A 82 -2.40 4.95 -0.45
N ALA A 83 -1.42 5.47 -1.22
CA ALA A 83 -1.67 6.01 -2.55
C ALA A 83 -2.23 4.95 -3.49
N CYS A 84 -1.65 3.74 -3.50
CA CYS A 84 -2.12 2.62 -4.31
C CYS A 84 -3.55 2.21 -3.92
N TYR A 85 -3.86 2.20 -2.63
CA TYR A 85 -5.21 1.92 -2.13
C TYR A 85 -6.23 2.93 -2.65
N PHE A 86 -5.95 4.22 -2.52
CA PHE A 86 -6.86 5.27 -3.00
C PHE A 86 -6.97 5.29 -4.52
N ALA A 87 -5.90 5.02 -5.24
CA ALA A 87 -5.93 4.94 -6.71
C ALA A 87 -6.82 3.81 -7.20
N THR A 88 -6.83 2.69 -6.48
CA THR A 88 -7.71 1.55 -6.77
C THR A 88 -9.16 1.84 -6.42
N LYS A 89 -9.39 2.43 -5.25
CA LYS A 89 -10.74 2.74 -4.75
C LYS A 89 -11.40 3.88 -5.55
N TYR A 90 -10.63 4.87 -5.96
CA TYR A 90 -11.10 6.05 -6.70
C TYR A 90 -10.32 6.20 -8.01
N PRO A 91 -10.62 5.37 -9.02
CA PRO A 91 -9.84 5.37 -10.26
C PRO A 91 -9.92 6.67 -11.05
N GLY A 92 -10.94 7.50 -10.80
CA GLY A 92 -11.08 8.83 -11.40
C GLY A 92 -10.36 9.95 -10.66
N ALA A 93 -9.74 9.68 -9.52
CA ALA A 93 -9.03 10.68 -8.74
C ALA A 93 -7.57 10.80 -9.19
N SER A 94 -7.03 12.03 -9.14
CA SER A 94 -5.59 12.29 -9.22
C SER A 94 -5.00 12.29 -7.82
N ILE A 95 -3.95 11.52 -7.59
CA ILE A 95 -3.31 11.35 -6.29
C ILE A 95 -1.89 11.88 -6.35
N VAL A 96 -1.53 12.74 -5.39
CA VAL A 96 -0.16 13.21 -5.18
C VAL A 96 0.32 12.67 -3.86
N SER A 97 1.34 11.82 -3.88
CA SER A 97 1.98 11.25 -2.68
C SER A 97 3.29 11.98 -2.41
N ILE A 98 3.47 12.44 -1.18
CA ILE A 98 4.61 13.27 -0.76
C ILE A 98 5.39 12.49 0.30
N GLU A 99 6.69 12.24 0.04
CA GLU A 99 7.55 11.47 0.95
C GLU A 99 8.95 12.08 0.99
N PRO A 100 9.47 12.45 2.17
CA PRO A 100 10.79 13.07 2.30
C PRO A 100 11.95 12.08 2.33
N ASP A 101 11.76 10.87 2.81
CA ASP A 101 12.84 9.88 2.96
C ASP A 101 13.22 9.24 1.64
N ASP A 102 14.52 9.21 1.33
CA ASP A 102 15.04 8.66 0.07
C ASP A 102 14.67 7.19 -0.13
N ASP A 103 14.87 6.37 0.89
CA ASP A 103 14.65 4.92 0.80
C ASP A 103 13.16 4.61 0.65
N ASN A 104 12.30 5.28 1.42
CA ASN A 104 10.84 5.16 1.28
C ASN A 104 10.38 5.63 -0.10
N PHE A 105 10.88 6.77 -0.56
CA PHE A 105 10.52 7.34 -1.87
C PHE A 105 10.87 6.39 -3.03
N ASN A 106 12.00 5.70 -2.95
CA ASN A 106 12.40 4.72 -3.96
C ASN A 106 11.41 3.54 -4.01
N VAL A 107 11.00 3.01 -2.86
CA VAL A 107 9.99 1.94 -2.81
C VAL A 107 8.63 2.44 -3.27
N LEU A 108 8.27 3.66 -2.88
CA LEU A 108 7.03 4.32 -3.31
C LEU A 108 6.98 4.40 -4.85
N ASN A 109 8.04 4.87 -5.49
CA ASN A 109 8.10 4.96 -6.95
C ASN A 109 7.93 3.60 -7.63
N ASP A 110 8.56 2.56 -7.09
CA ASP A 110 8.38 1.21 -7.60
C ASP A 110 6.93 0.72 -7.47
N ASN A 111 6.27 1.04 -6.36
CA ASN A 111 4.91 0.60 -6.10
C ASN A 111 3.86 1.34 -6.93
N ILE A 112 4.09 2.59 -7.29
CA ILE A 112 3.13 3.39 -8.04
C ILE A 112 3.31 3.38 -9.56
N LYS A 113 4.40 2.83 -10.07
CA LYS A 113 4.79 2.95 -11.49
C LYS A 113 3.75 2.47 -12.51
N HIS A 114 2.87 1.55 -12.14
CA HIS A 114 1.81 1.02 -13.00
C HIS A 114 0.46 1.73 -12.84
N TYR A 115 0.38 2.70 -11.93
CA TYR A 115 -0.83 3.50 -11.72
C TYR A 115 -0.75 4.79 -12.52
N SER A 116 -1.71 5.02 -13.41
CA SER A 116 -1.73 6.23 -14.26
C SER A 116 -2.17 7.48 -13.52
N ASN A 117 -2.77 7.34 -12.33
CA ASN A 117 -3.38 8.41 -11.56
C ASN A 117 -2.62 8.78 -10.28
N ILE A 118 -1.39 8.29 -10.09
CA ILE A 118 -0.54 8.65 -8.95
C ILE A 118 0.72 9.35 -9.46
N SER A 119 1.06 10.47 -8.83
CA SER A 119 2.36 11.11 -8.94
C SER A 119 3.00 11.23 -7.55
N ALA A 120 4.32 11.26 -7.51
CA ALA A 120 5.08 11.33 -6.26
C ALA A 120 5.98 12.57 -6.25
N ILE A 121 6.07 13.20 -5.08
CA ILE A 121 6.95 14.34 -4.84
C ILE A 121 7.85 14.01 -3.65
N LYS A 122 9.17 14.14 -3.86
CA LYS A 122 10.14 14.01 -2.78
C LYS A 122 10.24 15.32 -2.03
N ALA A 123 9.51 15.44 -0.95
CA ALA A 123 9.47 16.64 -0.10
C ALA A 123 8.93 16.29 1.28
N GLY A 124 9.20 17.19 2.24
CA GLY A 124 8.52 17.18 3.53
C GLY A 124 7.32 18.13 3.51
N ILE A 125 6.37 17.88 4.42
CA ILE A 125 5.27 18.79 4.70
C ILE A 125 5.58 19.47 6.03
N TRP A 126 5.67 20.79 6.01
CA TRP A 126 6.00 21.61 7.17
C TRP A 126 4.86 22.47 7.64
#